data_714356a150b09e1a11ad75fc453ed88b
#
_entry.id   714356a150b09e1a11ad75fc453ed88b
#
_cell.length_a   1.000
_cell.length_b   1.000
_cell.length_c   1.000
_cell.angle_alpha   90.00
_cell.angle_beta   90.00
_cell.angle_gamma   90.00
#
_symmetry.space_group_name_H-M   'P 1'
#
loop_
_entity.id
_entity.type
_entity.pdbx_description
1 polymer ?
#
loop_
_entity_poly.entity_id
_entity_poly.type
_entity_poly.pdbx_seq_one_letter_code
_entity_poly.pdbx_strand_id
1 'polypeptide(L)'
;IIFVIKTKTDLTMLKLDLHDYTLEDAYQKCQEFISEAYINRIKKIEVITGRSGPICKEFPFWAESNHQVQYIEPSWHGGSFIIKIQKKF
;
A
#
# COMPACT_ATOMS: atom_id res chain seq x y z
N ILE A 1 9.28 -4.37 5.62
CA ILE A 1 8.68 -5.55 6.28
C ILE A 1 7.23 -5.66 5.88
N ILE A 2 6.84 -6.85 5.50
CA ILE A 2 5.47 -7.12 5.05
C ILE A 2 4.75 -7.92 6.12
N PHE A 3 3.58 -7.43 6.53
CA PHE A 3 2.76 -8.11 7.52
C PHE A 3 1.46 -8.59 6.88
N VAL A 4 1.02 -9.75 7.29
CA VAL A 4 -0.28 -10.28 6.90
C VAL A 4 -1.18 -10.29 8.12
N ILE A 5 -2.30 -9.57 8.01
CA ILE A 5 -3.26 -9.48 9.10
C ILE A 5 -4.57 -10.11 8.64
N LYS A 6 -5.03 -11.09 9.40
CA LYS A 6 -6.32 -11.72 9.14
C LYS A 6 -7.32 -11.20 10.15
N THR A 7 -8.44 -10.74 9.67
CA THR A 7 -9.51 -10.25 10.53
C THR A 7 -10.66 -11.24 10.56
N LYS A 8 -11.52 -11.09 11.56
CA LYS A 8 -12.67 -11.98 11.71
C LYS A 8 -13.68 -11.80 10.58
N THR A 9 -13.63 -10.67 9.90
CA THR A 9 -14.60 -10.35 8.87
C THR A 9 -14.16 -10.81 7.49
N ASP A 10 -13.28 -11.77 7.44
CA ASP A 10 -12.88 -12.44 6.21
C ASP A 10 -11.70 -11.85 5.48
N LEU A 11 -11.30 -10.69 5.83
CA LEU A 11 -10.33 -10.02 4.99
C LEU A 11 -8.92 -10.29 5.43
N THR A 12 -8.10 -10.68 4.48
CA THR A 12 -6.67 -10.66 4.65
C THR A 12 -6.22 -9.28 4.20
N MET A 13 -5.65 -8.53 5.12
CA MET A 13 -5.10 -7.23 4.80
C MET A 13 -3.60 -7.31 4.97
N LEU A 14 -2.87 -6.93 3.94
CA LEU A 14 -1.42 -6.87 3.99
C LEU A 14 -0.99 -5.47 4.40
N LYS A 15 0.06 -5.37 5.18
CA LYS A 15 0.66 -4.10 5.56
C LYS A 15 2.10 -4.06 5.12
N LEU A 16 2.50 -2.93 4.59
CA LEU A 16 3.88 -2.68 4.19
C LEU A 16 4.35 -1.41 4.88
N ASP A 17 5.45 -1.51 5.61
CA ASP A 17 6.01 -0.38 6.33
C ASP A 17 7.20 0.16 5.54
N LEU A 18 7.08 1.38 5.06
CA LEU A 18 8.10 2.02 4.23
C LEU A 18 8.85 3.14 4.95
N HIS A 19 8.51 3.43 6.19
CA HIS A 19 9.02 4.65 6.81
C HIS A 19 10.54 4.68 7.02
N ASP A 20 11.18 3.52 7.04
CA ASP A 20 12.64 3.44 7.21
C ASP A 20 13.39 3.27 5.90
N TYR A 21 12.69 3.26 4.79
CA TYR A 21 13.32 3.04 3.48
C TYR A 21 13.75 4.35 2.85
N THR A 22 14.73 4.25 1.95
CA THR A 22 15.02 5.38 1.07
C THR A 22 13.85 5.55 0.09
N LEU A 23 13.78 6.71 -0.55
CA LEU A 23 12.72 6.99 -1.48
C LEU A 23 12.68 5.96 -2.62
N GLU A 24 13.85 5.65 -3.16
CA GLU A 24 13.95 4.70 -4.27
C GLU A 24 13.54 3.29 -3.84
N ASP A 25 14.05 2.83 -2.70
CA ASP A 25 13.70 1.49 -2.21
C ASP A 25 12.22 1.42 -1.85
N ALA A 26 11.68 2.47 -1.29
CA ALA A 26 10.27 2.52 -0.95
C ALA A 26 9.41 2.40 -2.20
N TYR A 27 9.79 3.09 -3.27
CA TYR A 27 9.07 3.02 -4.52
C TYR A 27 9.04 1.58 -5.06
N GLN A 28 10.20 0.94 -5.11
CA GLN A 28 10.28 -0.43 -5.61
C GLN A 28 9.46 -1.40 -4.77
N LYS A 29 9.58 -1.30 -3.46
CA LYS A 29 8.83 -2.18 -2.57
C LYS A 29 7.34 -1.97 -2.70
N CYS A 30 6.93 -0.72 -2.87
CA CYS A 30 5.53 -0.39 -3.05
C CYS A 30 4.98 -1.05 -4.33
N GLN A 31 5.71 -0.94 -5.44
CA GLN A 31 5.25 -1.51 -6.70
C GLN A 31 5.19 -3.03 -6.63
N GLU A 32 6.20 -3.67 -6.03
CA GLU A 32 6.20 -5.11 -5.85
C GLU A 32 5.01 -5.56 -5.00
N PHE A 33 4.76 -4.83 -3.93
CA PHE A 33 3.70 -5.18 -3.00
C PHE A 33 2.32 -5.06 -3.66
N ILE A 34 2.11 -4.01 -4.43
CA ILE A 34 0.85 -3.83 -5.16
C ILE A 34 0.65 -4.96 -6.17
N SER A 35 1.70 -5.30 -6.92
CA SER A 35 1.60 -6.38 -7.90
C SER A 35 1.28 -7.71 -7.24
N GLU A 36 1.93 -8.00 -6.12
CA GLU A 36 1.70 -9.23 -5.40
C GLU A 36 0.26 -9.30 -4.86
N ALA A 37 -0.22 -8.19 -4.33
CA ALA A 37 -1.59 -8.12 -3.85
C ALA A 37 -2.58 -8.35 -5.00
N TYR A 38 -2.31 -7.76 -6.15
CA TYR A 38 -3.16 -7.92 -7.33
C TYR A 38 -3.21 -9.39 -7.77
N ILE A 39 -2.05 -10.04 -7.84
CA ILE A 39 -1.97 -11.44 -8.26
C ILE A 39 -2.68 -12.36 -7.27
N ASN A 40 -2.56 -12.08 -5.99
CA ASN A 40 -3.14 -12.90 -4.94
C ASN A 40 -4.59 -12.53 -4.61
N ARG A 41 -5.17 -11.60 -5.37
CA ARG A 41 -6.56 -11.16 -5.21
C ARG A 41 -6.84 -10.55 -3.85
N ILE A 42 -5.85 -9.88 -3.27
CA ILE A 42 -6.03 -9.13 -2.04
C ILE A 42 -6.77 -7.85 -2.38
N LYS A 43 -7.84 -7.56 -1.65
CA LYS A 43 -8.69 -6.42 -1.99
C LYS A 43 -8.12 -5.09 -1.50
N LYS A 44 -7.51 -5.09 -0.34
CA LYS A 44 -6.98 -3.87 0.26
C LYS A 44 -5.63 -4.12 0.89
N ILE A 45 -4.78 -3.12 0.84
CA ILE A 45 -3.49 -3.15 1.53
C ILE A 45 -3.30 -1.83 2.24
N GLU A 46 -2.52 -1.84 3.29
CA GLU A 46 -2.15 -0.63 4.01
C GLU A 46 -0.65 -0.41 3.86
N VAL A 47 -0.26 0.80 3.48
CA VAL A 47 1.14 1.16 3.31
C VAL A 47 1.47 2.26 4.30
N ILE A 48 2.37 1.97 5.21
CA ILE A 48 2.77 2.91 6.26
C ILE A 48 3.91 3.77 5.73
N THR A 49 3.64 5.05 5.55
CA THR A 49 4.62 5.99 4.97
C THR A 49 5.20 6.94 6.00
N GLY A 50 4.60 6.99 7.19
CA GLY A 50 4.92 8.03 8.15
C GLY A 50 4.09 9.27 7.86
N ARG A 51 4.06 10.21 8.80
CA ARG A 51 3.23 11.41 8.69
C ARG A 51 3.86 12.51 7.87
N SER A 52 5.16 12.45 7.64
CA SER A 52 5.87 13.48 6.91
C SER A 52 7.06 12.86 6.21
N GLY A 53 7.70 13.64 5.35
CA GLY A 53 8.88 13.20 4.64
C GLY A 53 8.60 12.90 3.20
N PRO A 54 9.64 12.56 2.43
CA PRO A 54 9.51 12.40 0.98
C PRO A 54 8.62 11.22 0.59
N ILE A 55 8.67 10.13 1.33
CA ILE A 55 7.84 8.96 0.99
C ILE A 55 6.37 9.32 1.11
N CYS A 56 6.00 10.01 2.18
CA CYS A 56 4.62 10.41 2.38
C CYS A 56 4.12 11.34 1.28
N LYS A 57 4.98 12.24 0.82
CA LYS A 57 4.61 13.19 -0.23
C LYS A 57 4.50 12.54 -1.60
N GLU A 58 5.38 11.59 -1.89
CA GLU A 58 5.44 10.98 -3.22
C GLU A 58 4.50 9.80 -3.39
N PHE A 59 4.17 9.15 -2.30
CA PHE A 59 3.39 7.91 -2.37
C PHE A 59 2.08 8.04 -3.15
N PRO A 60 1.28 9.08 -2.97
CA PRO A 60 0.02 9.18 -3.73
C PRO A 60 0.24 9.14 -5.24
N PHE A 61 1.31 9.75 -5.72
CA PHE A 61 1.60 9.75 -7.15
C PHE A 61 1.98 8.35 -7.63
N TRP A 62 2.72 7.62 -6.84
CA TRP A 62 3.11 6.25 -7.19
C TRP A 62 1.89 5.36 -7.29
N ALA A 63 1.01 5.45 -6.31
CA ALA A 63 -0.17 4.60 -6.28
C ALA A 63 -1.16 4.97 -7.38
N GLU A 64 -1.40 6.27 -7.57
CA GLU A 64 -2.35 6.71 -8.59
C GLU A 64 -1.92 6.36 -10.01
N SER A 65 -0.62 6.29 -10.25
CA SER A 65 -0.12 5.96 -11.59
C SER A 65 -0.10 4.46 -11.84
N ASN A 66 -0.38 3.64 -10.84
CA ASN A 66 -0.36 2.19 -11.01
C ASN A 66 -1.76 1.70 -11.39
N HIS A 67 -1.87 1.10 -12.57
CA HIS A 67 -3.16 0.65 -13.08
C HIS A 67 -3.78 -0.49 -12.29
N GLN A 68 -3.02 -1.14 -11.41
CA GLN A 68 -3.53 -2.19 -10.55
C GLN A 68 -4.19 -1.64 -9.28
N VAL A 69 -4.14 -0.34 -9.09
CA VAL A 69 -4.74 0.34 -7.95
C VAL A 69 -6.04 0.98 -8.39
N GLN A 70 -7.12 0.68 -7.69
CA GLN A 70 -8.42 1.27 -7.99
C GLN A 70 -8.52 2.68 -7.41
N TYR A 71 -8.16 2.83 -6.13
CA TYR A 71 -8.07 4.14 -5.50
C TYR A 71 -7.22 4.03 -4.24
N ILE A 72 -6.85 5.19 -3.72
CA ILE A 72 -6.14 5.27 -2.45
C ILE A 72 -6.88 6.23 -1.54
N GLU A 73 -6.72 6.04 -0.23
CA GLU A 73 -7.24 6.99 0.74
C GLU A 73 -6.31 7.05 1.94
N PRO A 74 -6.11 8.24 2.53
CA PRO A 74 -5.30 8.34 3.73
C PRO A 74 -6.03 7.72 4.90
N SER A 75 -5.25 7.11 5.80
CA SER A 75 -5.84 6.59 7.02
C SER A 75 -6.19 7.75 7.95
N TRP A 76 -7.07 7.48 8.93
CA TRP A 76 -7.53 8.52 9.84
C TRP A 76 -6.40 9.13 10.70
N HIS A 77 -5.35 8.36 10.97
CA HIS A 77 -4.24 8.87 11.78
C HIS A 77 -3.15 9.57 10.95
N GLY A 78 -3.26 9.52 9.63
CA GLY A 78 -2.36 10.27 8.76
C GLY A 78 -0.99 9.66 8.53
N GLY A 79 -0.71 8.50 9.13
CA GLY A 79 0.60 7.87 8.99
C GLY A 79 0.67 6.77 7.96
N SER A 80 -0.45 6.46 7.29
CA SER A 80 -0.49 5.41 6.29
C SER A 80 -1.55 5.70 5.26
N PHE A 81 -1.56 4.89 4.20
CA PHE A 81 -2.57 4.97 3.14
C PHE A 81 -3.19 3.59 2.97
N ILE A 82 -4.48 3.57 2.70
CA ILE A 82 -5.19 2.36 2.37
C ILE A 82 -5.33 2.32 0.86
N ILE A 83 -4.88 1.24 0.25
CA ILE A 83 -4.96 1.07 -1.21
C ILE A 83 -5.99 0.02 -1.53
N LYS A 84 -6.95 0.38 -2.36
CA LYS A 84 -7.91 -0.57 -2.90
C LYS A 84 -7.34 -1.11 -4.20
N ILE A 85 -7.21 -2.42 -4.28
CA ILE A 85 -6.64 -3.09 -5.44
C ILE A 85 -7.74 -3.38 -6.45
N GLN A 86 -7.41 -3.22 -7.74
CA GLN A 86 -8.34 -3.55 -8.82
C GLN A 86 -8.64 -5.04 -8.82
N LYS A 87 -9.85 -5.37 -9.26
CA LYS A 87 -10.21 -6.77 -9.41
C LYS A 87 -9.43 -7.37 -10.58
N LYS A 88 -8.97 -8.58 -10.36
CA LYS A 88 -8.33 -9.35 -11.40
C LYS A 88 -9.37 -10.29 -12.02
N PHE A 89 -9.46 -10.26 -13.30
CA PHE A 89 -10.38 -11.13 -14.04
C PHE A 89 -9.63 -12.21 -14.77
#